data_7de76fbb5b0a49b93cbf6eb22b731a36
#
_entry.id   7de76fbb5b0a49b93cbf6eb22b731a36
#
_cell.length_a   1.000
_cell.length_b   1.000
_cell.length_c   1.000
_cell.angle_alpha   90.00
_cell.angle_beta   90.00
_cell.angle_gamma   90.00
#
_symmetry.space_group_name_H-M   'P 1'
#
loop_
_entity.id
_entity.type
_entity.pdbx_description
1 polymer ?
#
loop_
_entity_poly.entity_id
_entity_poly.type
_entity_poly.pdbx_seq_one_letter_code
_entity_poly.pdbx_strand_id
1 'polypeptide(L)'
;VDKAFAPHLIEKYERELYNAGLDIDTIRQLKNQGWNQSEIAEFHGVTRQAVSYIWRKYGGELSLRQRVIQAMPYEPGSTGPFSKAAPMASLRDHAEFMMTGTTDRWAVKRINRLRGFYNKLRSNNWVVEYDPNIPSEPGVSKPGGFAYRPREPRDGNLLIRVNEYTNPTEYEGKNIWQFPPQDP
;
A
#
# COMPACT_ATOMS: atom_id res chain seq x y z
N VAL A 1 10.23 22.37 -5.05
CA VAL A 1 9.69 21.87 -3.78
C VAL A 1 8.21 21.62 -4.04
N ASP A 2 7.85 20.36 -4.35
CA ASP A 2 6.48 19.95 -4.42
C ASP A 2 5.80 20.32 -3.12
N LYS A 3 4.81 21.21 -3.18
CA LYS A 3 3.88 21.39 -2.08
C LYS A 3 3.18 20.03 -1.93
N ALA A 4 3.72 19.23 -1.03
CA ALA A 4 3.13 17.96 -0.64
C ALA A 4 1.63 18.19 -0.46
N PHE A 5 0.82 17.36 -1.09
CA PHE A 5 -0.62 17.43 -1.02
C PHE A 5 -1.06 17.58 0.43
N ALA A 6 -1.81 18.62 0.73
CA ALA A 6 -2.32 18.79 2.09
C ALA A 6 -3.14 17.54 2.47
N PRO A 7 -2.94 16.97 3.66
CA PRO A 7 -3.57 15.70 4.06
C PRO A 7 -5.08 15.64 3.83
N HIS A 8 -5.79 16.76 4.05
CA HIS A 8 -7.24 16.85 3.81
C HIS A 8 -7.64 16.74 2.33
N LEU A 9 -6.75 17.12 1.40
CA LEU A 9 -6.99 16.96 -0.04
C LEU A 9 -6.75 15.52 -0.48
N ILE A 10 -5.79 14.84 0.13
CA ILE A 10 -5.52 13.41 -0.09
C ILE A 10 -6.79 12.61 0.23
N GLU A 11 -7.27 12.74 1.45
CA GLU A 11 -8.46 12.03 1.91
C GLU A 11 -9.70 12.34 1.05
N LYS A 12 -9.88 13.62 0.68
CA LYS A 12 -10.97 14.04 -0.20
C LYS A 12 -10.93 13.33 -1.55
N TYR A 13 -9.80 13.35 -2.24
CA TYR A 13 -9.69 12.79 -3.58
C TYR A 13 -9.76 11.26 -3.58
N GLU A 14 -9.13 10.60 -2.63
CA GLU A 14 -9.19 9.15 -2.51
C GLU A 14 -10.62 8.67 -2.19
N ARG A 15 -11.34 9.36 -1.33
CA ARG A 15 -12.75 9.07 -1.04
C ARG A 15 -13.64 9.27 -2.27
N GLU A 16 -13.41 10.33 -3.03
CA GLU A 16 -14.16 10.60 -4.27
C GLU A 16 -14.00 9.45 -5.27
N LEU A 17 -12.78 8.99 -5.50
CA LEU A 17 -12.48 7.88 -6.41
C LEU A 17 -13.00 6.54 -5.87
N TYR A 18 -12.84 6.30 -4.59
CA TYR A 18 -13.37 5.11 -3.92
C TYR A 18 -14.89 4.98 -4.11
N ASN A 19 -15.62 6.08 -3.87
CA ASN A 19 -17.09 6.09 -4.02
C ASN A 19 -17.54 5.87 -5.47
N ALA A 20 -16.73 6.30 -6.43
CA ALA A 20 -16.97 6.07 -7.85
C ALA A 20 -16.51 4.68 -8.36
N GLY A 21 -15.86 3.88 -7.50
CA GLY A 21 -15.29 2.59 -7.87
C GLY A 21 -14.13 2.70 -8.87
N LEU A 22 -13.46 3.86 -8.92
CA LEU A 22 -12.37 4.14 -9.85
C LEU A 22 -11.02 3.95 -9.17
N ASP A 23 -10.26 2.95 -9.59
CA ASP A 23 -8.92 2.65 -9.09
C ASP A 23 -7.82 3.03 -10.10
N ILE A 24 -6.57 2.93 -9.66
CA ILE A 24 -5.41 3.28 -10.49
C ILE A 24 -5.26 2.34 -11.70
N ASP A 25 -5.65 1.09 -11.59
CA ASP A 25 -5.51 0.13 -12.68
C ASP A 25 -6.52 0.41 -13.79
N THR A 26 -7.74 0.77 -13.43
CA THR A 26 -8.76 1.25 -14.37
C THR A 26 -8.29 2.52 -15.07
N ILE A 27 -7.75 3.49 -14.31
CA ILE A 27 -7.19 4.72 -14.90
C ILE A 27 -6.06 4.38 -15.87
N ARG A 28 -5.17 3.46 -15.51
CA ARG A 28 -4.05 3.04 -16.37
C ARG A 28 -4.53 2.38 -17.66
N GLN A 29 -5.52 1.49 -17.58
CA GLN A 29 -6.11 0.85 -18.74
C GLN A 29 -6.74 1.88 -19.70
N LEU A 30 -7.53 2.80 -19.18
CA LEU A 30 -8.15 3.85 -19.98
C LEU A 30 -7.10 4.77 -20.63
N LYS A 31 -6.06 5.16 -19.90
CA LYS A 31 -4.95 5.94 -20.47
C LYS A 31 -4.21 5.18 -21.57
N ASN A 32 -4.00 3.88 -21.42
CA ASN A 32 -3.39 3.03 -22.46
C ASN A 32 -4.28 2.91 -23.72
N GLN A 33 -5.60 3.11 -23.56
CA GLN A 33 -6.55 3.19 -24.65
C GLN A 33 -6.65 4.61 -25.26
N GLY A 34 -5.85 5.55 -24.78
CA GLY A 34 -5.78 6.92 -25.29
C GLY A 34 -6.65 7.95 -24.57
N TRP A 35 -7.35 7.56 -23.50
CA TRP A 35 -8.16 8.49 -22.71
C TRP A 35 -7.30 9.50 -21.96
N ASN A 36 -7.70 10.76 -21.97
CA ASN A 36 -7.09 11.78 -21.12
C ASN A 36 -7.77 11.83 -19.74
N GLN A 37 -7.15 12.52 -18.78
CA GLN A 37 -7.66 12.58 -17.40
C GLN A 37 -9.04 13.26 -17.28
N SER A 38 -9.35 14.18 -18.16
CA SER A 38 -10.66 14.87 -18.16
C SER A 38 -11.78 13.94 -18.63
N GLU A 39 -11.52 13.18 -19.68
CA GLU A 39 -12.46 12.17 -20.22
C GLU A 39 -12.72 11.06 -19.19
N ILE A 40 -11.67 10.58 -18.52
CA ILE A 40 -11.79 9.57 -17.44
C ILE A 40 -12.65 10.13 -16.29
N ALA A 41 -12.38 11.36 -15.88
CA ALA A 41 -13.11 12.01 -14.80
C ALA A 41 -14.59 12.21 -15.14
N GLU A 42 -14.90 12.69 -16.33
CA GLU A 42 -16.26 12.88 -16.82
C GLU A 42 -17.03 11.55 -16.88
N PHE A 43 -16.41 10.52 -17.45
CA PHE A 43 -17.02 9.19 -17.58
C PHE A 43 -17.37 8.55 -16.23
N HIS A 44 -16.52 8.72 -15.22
CA HIS A 44 -16.73 8.18 -13.89
C HIS A 44 -17.43 9.12 -12.91
N GLY A 45 -17.79 10.34 -13.33
CA GLY A 45 -18.48 11.30 -12.47
C GLY A 45 -17.62 11.84 -11.32
N VAL A 46 -16.30 11.89 -11.49
CA VAL A 46 -15.33 12.39 -10.52
C VAL A 46 -14.64 13.65 -11.01
N THR A 47 -13.92 14.35 -10.13
CA THR A 47 -13.16 15.53 -10.55
C THR A 47 -11.87 15.14 -11.28
N ARG A 48 -11.45 15.95 -12.25
CA ARG A 48 -10.15 15.79 -12.90
C ARG A 48 -8.99 15.85 -11.89
N GLN A 49 -9.12 16.65 -10.84
CA GLN A 49 -8.13 16.77 -9.79
C GLN A 49 -7.93 15.43 -9.06
N ALA A 50 -9.01 14.70 -8.77
CA ALA A 50 -8.94 13.38 -8.15
C ALA A 50 -8.20 12.38 -9.05
N VAL A 51 -8.55 12.32 -10.34
CA VAL A 51 -7.86 11.46 -11.32
C VAL A 51 -6.38 11.85 -11.43
N SER A 52 -6.08 13.13 -11.55
CA SER A 52 -4.70 13.63 -11.63
C SER A 52 -3.88 13.32 -10.38
N TYR A 53 -4.50 13.45 -9.19
CA TYR A 53 -3.87 13.11 -7.92
C TYR A 53 -3.47 11.64 -7.86
N ILE A 54 -4.41 10.72 -8.09
CA ILE A 54 -4.15 9.28 -8.07
C ILE A 54 -3.13 8.88 -9.15
N TRP A 55 -3.24 9.46 -10.34
CA TRP A 55 -2.28 9.21 -11.41
C TRP A 55 -0.86 9.58 -11.01
N ARG A 56 -0.66 10.75 -10.41
CA ARG A 56 0.68 11.17 -9.92
C ARG A 56 1.16 10.33 -8.75
N LYS A 57 0.27 9.98 -7.83
CA LYS A 57 0.64 9.23 -6.63
C LYS A 57 0.98 7.77 -6.93
N TYR A 58 0.20 7.11 -7.79
CA TYR A 58 0.27 5.66 -7.97
C TYR A 58 0.57 5.20 -9.40
N GLY A 59 0.37 6.01 -10.40
CA GLY A 59 0.39 5.58 -11.81
C GLY A 59 1.37 6.28 -12.71
N GLY A 60 1.75 7.52 -12.41
CA GLY A 60 2.30 8.39 -13.44
C GLY A 60 3.82 8.54 -13.44
N GLU A 61 4.27 9.68 -12.98
CA GLU A 61 5.65 10.16 -13.18
C GLU A 61 6.66 9.64 -12.15
N LEU A 62 6.15 9.07 -11.04
CA LEU A 62 7.02 8.54 -9.98
C LEU A 62 7.56 7.15 -10.35
N SER A 63 8.80 6.90 -10.01
CA SER A 63 9.36 5.55 -10.10
C SER A 63 8.55 4.57 -9.21
N LEU A 64 8.54 3.29 -9.57
CA LEU A 64 7.87 2.26 -8.79
C LEU A 64 8.30 2.27 -7.31
N ARG A 65 9.61 2.44 -7.07
CA ARG A 65 10.15 2.56 -5.71
C ARG A 65 9.56 3.75 -4.94
N GLN A 66 9.44 4.91 -5.58
CA GLN A 66 8.85 6.09 -4.96
C GLN A 66 7.36 5.88 -4.66
N ARG A 67 6.63 5.23 -5.57
CA ARG A 67 5.21 4.88 -5.37
C ARG A 67 5.03 3.94 -4.17
N VAL A 68 5.87 2.92 -4.06
CA VAL A 68 5.85 1.99 -2.92
C VAL A 68 6.10 2.73 -1.61
N ILE A 69 7.11 3.61 -1.56
CA ILE A 69 7.41 4.41 -0.37
C ILE A 69 6.23 5.30 0.02
N GLN A 70 5.58 5.95 -0.96
CA GLN A 70 4.43 6.82 -0.69
C GLN A 70 3.18 6.08 -0.23
N ALA A 71 3.03 4.82 -0.63
CA ALA A 71 1.89 4.00 -0.23
C ALA A 71 2.08 3.33 1.13
N MET A 72 3.28 3.40 1.72
CA MET A 72 3.47 2.86 3.07
C MET A 72 2.56 3.62 4.07
N PRO A 73 1.85 2.89 4.95
CA PRO A 73 0.82 3.45 5.82
C PRO A 73 1.40 4.12 7.07
N TYR A 74 2.65 4.56 6.99
CA TYR A 74 3.44 5.12 8.09
C TYR A 74 3.79 6.57 7.80
N GLU A 75 3.96 7.35 8.84
CA GLU A 75 4.48 8.71 8.70
C GLU A 75 5.85 8.70 8.01
N PRO A 76 6.06 9.55 6.99
CA PRO A 76 7.33 9.61 6.27
C PRO A 76 8.53 9.77 7.21
N GLY A 77 9.51 8.89 7.07
CA GLY A 77 10.72 8.88 7.89
C GLY A 77 10.61 8.16 9.23
N SER A 78 9.40 7.91 9.75
CA SER A 78 9.21 7.26 11.05
C SER A 78 9.80 5.85 11.12
N THR A 79 9.75 5.12 10.03
CA THR A 79 10.24 3.73 9.94
C THR A 79 11.73 3.63 9.60
N GLY A 80 12.46 4.74 9.49
CA GLY A 80 13.89 4.75 9.12
C GLY A 80 14.74 3.79 9.95
N PRO A 81 14.68 3.82 11.30
CA PRO A 81 15.44 2.91 12.16
C PRO A 81 15.10 1.43 11.95
N PHE A 82 13.88 1.13 11.47
CA PHE A 82 13.34 -0.21 11.29
C PHE A 82 13.32 -0.66 9.81
N SER A 83 13.96 0.09 8.93
CA SER A 83 13.94 -0.14 7.48
C SER A 83 14.48 -1.52 7.05
N LYS A 84 15.30 -2.15 7.89
CA LYS A 84 15.88 -3.50 7.68
C LYS A 84 15.07 -4.60 8.35
N ALA A 85 13.98 -4.30 9.03
CA ALA A 85 13.12 -5.32 9.63
C ALA A 85 12.53 -6.24 8.55
N ALA A 86 12.45 -7.53 8.84
CA ALA A 86 11.89 -8.51 7.89
C ALA A 86 10.43 -8.22 7.52
N PRO A 87 9.54 -7.84 8.47
CA PRO A 87 8.18 -7.43 8.12
C PRO A 87 8.15 -6.23 7.17
N MET A 88 9.03 -5.24 7.36
CA MET A 88 9.11 -4.06 6.49
C MET A 88 9.50 -4.43 5.05
N ALA A 89 10.42 -5.37 4.88
CA ALA A 89 10.78 -5.88 3.55
C ALA A 89 9.60 -6.58 2.87
N SER A 90 8.86 -7.40 3.63
CA SER A 90 7.68 -8.09 3.11
C SER A 90 6.54 -7.15 2.77
N LEU A 91 6.31 -6.11 3.57
CA LEU A 91 5.29 -5.08 3.28
C LEU A 91 5.63 -4.27 2.03
N ARG A 92 6.89 -3.94 1.80
CA ARG A 92 7.32 -3.28 0.56
C ARG A 92 7.13 -4.18 -0.66
N ASP A 93 7.47 -5.46 -0.56
CA ASP A 93 7.23 -6.43 -1.62
C ASP A 93 5.74 -6.59 -1.91
N HIS A 94 4.93 -6.65 -0.87
CA HIS A 94 3.47 -6.70 -0.99
C HIS A 94 2.92 -5.47 -1.72
N ALA A 95 3.29 -4.27 -1.28
CA ALA A 95 2.83 -3.03 -1.91
C ALA A 95 3.23 -2.96 -3.41
N GLU A 96 4.47 -3.34 -3.73
CA GLU A 96 4.92 -3.40 -5.12
C GLU A 96 4.11 -4.40 -5.94
N PHE A 97 3.87 -5.60 -5.40
CA PHE A 97 3.05 -6.62 -6.06
C PHE A 97 1.61 -6.16 -6.29
N MET A 98 0.98 -5.55 -5.28
CA MET A 98 -0.36 -4.99 -5.42
C MET A 98 -0.45 -3.87 -6.46
N MET A 99 0.61 -3.09 -6.64
CA MET A 99 0.66 -2.00 -7.63
C MET A 99 0.92 -2.49 -9.05
N THR A 100 1.68 -3.57 -9.21
CA THR A 100 2.11 -4.05 -10.53
C THR A 100 1.31 -5.24 -11.04
N GLY A 101 0.75 -6.03 -10.13
CA GLY A 101 0.04 -7.28 -10.45
C GLY A 101 0.94 -8.39 -10.98
N THR A 102 2.28 -8.22 -10.96
CA THR A 102 3.22 -9.19 -11.54
C THR A 102 4.52 -9.29 -10.76
N THR A 103 5.16 -10.44 -10.87
CA THR A 103 6.49 -10.74 -10.33
C THR A 103 7.49 -11.14 -11.41
N ASP A 104 7.20 -10.87 -12.69
CA ASP A 104 7.99 -11.35 -13.83
C ASP A 104 9.47 -10.97 -13.77
N ARG A 105 9.79 -9.87 -13.13
CA ARG A 105 11.18 -9.39 -12.97
C ARG A 105 11.77 -9.67 -11.59
N TRP A 106 11.09 -10.45 -10.75
CA TRP A 106 11.56 -10.73 -9.40
C TRP A 106 12.41 -11.98 -9.35
N ALA A 107 13.45 -11.94 -8.51
CA ALA A 107 14.20 -13.15 -8.17
C ALA A 107 13.29 -14.12 -7.39
N VAL A 108 13.45 -15.42 -7.65
CA VAL A 108 12.67 -16.50 -6.99
C VAL A 108 12.70 -16.37 -5.45
N LYS A 109 13.84 -16.01 -4.88
CA LYS A 109 13.97 -15.78 -3.43
C LYS A 109 13.02 -14.70 -2.92
N ARG A 110 12.81 -13.63 -3.70
CA ARG A 110 11.90 -12.54 -3.34
C ARG A 110 10.43 -13.01 -3.39
N ILE A 111 10.06 -13.73 -4.44
CA ILE A 111 8.73 -14.33 -4.58
C ILE A 111 8.43 -15.26 -3.41
N ASN A 112 9.36 -16.17 -3.09
CA ASN A 112 9.21 -17.13 -2.00
C ASN A 112 9.10 -16.43 -0.62
N ARG A 113 9.79 -15.31 -0.42
CA ARG A 113 9.66 -14.50 0.78
C ARG A 113 8.24 -13.94 0.91
N LEU A 114 7.69 -13.39 -0.16
CA LEU A 114 6.33 -12.85 -0.14
C LEU A 114 5.27 -13.93 0.08
N ARG A 115 5.39 -15.07 -0.60
CA ARG A 115 4.53 -16.25 -0.36
C ARG A 115 4.61 -16.73 1.10
N GLY A 116 5.82 -16.84 1.62
CA GLY A 116 6.05 -17.23 3.03
C GLY A 116 5.43 -16.24 4.02
N PHE A 117 5.49 -14.95 3.71
CA PHE A 117 4.84 -13.91 4.49
C PHE A 117 3.30 -14.08 4.52
N TYR A 118 2.66 -14.27 3.35
CA TYR A 118 1.22 -14.52 3.30
C TYR A 118 0.81 -15.80 4.03
N ASN A 119 1.55 -16.89 3.83
CA ASN A 119 1.29 -18.15 4.52
C ASN A 119 1.39 -17.97 6.03
N LYS A 120 2.40 -17.26 6.52
CA LYS A 120 2.56 -16.97 7.95
C LYS A 120 1.36 -16.22 8.51
N LEU A 121 0.91 -15.18 7.85
CA LEU A 121 -0.24 -14.37 8.29
C LEU A 121 -1.55 -15.19 8.28
N ARG A 122 -1.79 -15.95 7.22
CA ARG A 122 -3.01 -16.78 7.09
C ARG A 122 -3.05 -17.92 8.07
N SER A 123 -1.97 -18.71 8.15
CA SER A 123 -1.93 -19.92 8.99
C SER A 123 -2.06 -19.63 10.47
N ASN A 124 -1.59 -18.46 10.91
CA ASN A 124 -1.66 -18.06 12.32
C ASN A 124 -2.81 -17.07 12.57
N ASN A 125 -3.55 -16.67 11.55
CA ASN A 125 -4.54 -15.60 11.64
C ASN A 125 -3.95 -14.31 12.23
N TRP A 126 -2.84 -13.85 11.68
CA TRP A 126 -2.08 -12.71 12.16
C TRP A 126 -2.20 -11.47 11.26
N VAL A 127 -1.88 -10.33 11.85
CA VAL A 127 -1.61 -9.05 11.19
C VAL A 127 -0.23 -8.55 11.61
N VAL A 128 0.33 -7.64 10.81
CA VAL A 128 1.56 -6.93 11.17
C VAL A 128 1.21 -5.66 11.94
N GLU A 129 1.82 -5.49 13.11
CA GLU A 129 1.77 -4.25 13.88
C GLU A 129 3.09 -3.51 13.79
N TYR A 130 3.01 -2.21 13.57
CA TYR A 130 4.13 -1.29 13.72
C TYR A 130 3.87 -0.34 14.88
N ASP A 131 4.83 -0.30 15.79
CA ASP A 131 4.93 0.66 16.89
C ASP A 131 6.44 0.83 17.18
N PRO A 132 7.00 2.04 17.12
CA PRO A 132 8.42 2.28 17.34
C PRO A 132 8.94 1.83 18.72
N ASN A 133 8.03 1.63 19.68
CA ASN A 133 8.37 1.17 21.02
C ASN A 133 8.44 -0.38 21.14
N ILE A 134 8.07 -1.13 20.11
CA ILE A 134 8.22 -2.60 20.13
C ILE A 134 9.71 -2.95 20.19
N PRO A 135 10.15 -3.72 21.22
CA PRO A 135 11.54 -4.09 21.36
C PRO A 135 12.01 -5.05 20.26
N SER A 136 13.33 -5.17 20.12
CA SER A 136 13.94 -6.17 19.26
C SER A 136 13.43 -7.57 19.60
N GLU A 137 13.00 -8.30 18.58
CA GLU A 137 12.57 -9.70 18.70
C GLU A 137 13.29 -10.54 17.64
N PRO A 138 14.20 -11.46 18.08
CA PRO A 138 14.88 -12.38 17.17
C PRO A 138 13.89 -13.20 16.34
N GLY A 139 14.14 -13.32 15.02
CA GLY A 139 13.25 -14.04 14.11
C GLY A 139 12.03 -13.27 13.62
N VAL A 140 11.73 -12.11 14.20
CA VAL A 140 10.65 -11.19 13.76
C VAL A 140 11.26 -9.89 13.27
N SER A 141 11.79 -9.09 14.20
CA SER A 141 12.42 -7.79 13.87
C SER A 141 13.63 -7.56 14.75
N LYS A 142 14.82 -7.76 14.18
CA LYS A 142 16.08 -7.51 14.88
C LYS A 142 16.21 -6.05 15.37
N PRO A 143 15.80 -5.03 14.57
CA PRO A 143 15.82 -3.63 15.05
C PRO A 143 14.65 -3.29 15.98
N GLY A 144 13.66 -4.16 16.18
CA GLY A 144 12.40 -3.83 16.85
C GLY A 144 11.38 -3.17 15.92
N GLY A 145 10.41 -2.47 16.47
CA GLY A 145 9.41 -1.68 15.75
C GLY A 145 8.29 -2.47 15.09
N PHE A 146 8.43 -3.77 14.93
CA PHE A 146 7.43 -4.65 14.29
C PHE A 146 7.15 -5.89 15.11
N ALA A 147 5.88 -6.30 15.12
CA ALA A 147 5.43 -7.58 15.66
C ALA A 147 4.34 -8.20 14.79
N TYR A 148 4.17 -9.51 14.91
CA TYR A 148 2.98 -10.20 14.45
C TYR A 148 1.98 -10.30 15.60
N ARG A 149 0.72 -9.97 15.35
CA ARG A 149 -0.35 -9.98 16.35
C ARG A 149 -1.52 -10.84 15.89
N PRO A 150 -2.19 -11.54 16.80
CA PRO A 150 -3.47 -12.18 16.47
C PRO A 150 -4.43 -11.17 15.87
N ARG A 151 -5.11 -11.54 14.78
CA ARG A 151 -6.12 -10.72 14.13
C ARG A 151 -7.30 -10.50 15.05
N GLU A 152 -7.77 -9.27 15.11
CA GLU A 152 -8.96 -8.85 15.82
C GLU A 152 -10.06 -8.40 14.84
N PRO A 153 -11.34 -8.33 15.25
CA PRO A 153 -12.42 -7.87 14.36
C PRO A 153 -12.17 -6.50 13.75
N ARG A 154 -11.49 -5.60 14.48
CA ARG A 154 -11.13 -4.25 13.97
C ARG A 154 -10.14 -4.26 12.81
N ASP A 155 -9.35 -5.31 12.65
CA ASP A 155 -8.38 -5.43 11.57
C ASP A 155 -9.07 -5.75 10.21
N GLY A 156 -10.31 -6.27 10.25
CA GLY A 156 -11.04 -6.63 9.03
C GLY A 156 -10.22 -7.53 8.11
N ASN A 157 -10.06 -7.12 6.85
CA ASN A 157 -9.29 -7.84 5.83
C ASN A 157 -7.84 -7.30 5.66
N LEU A 158 -7.43 -6.33 6.47
CA LEU A 158 -6.11 -5.73 6.36
C LEU A 158 -5.00 -6.71 6.78
N LEU A 159 -3.84 -6.62 6.13
CA LEU A 159 -2.60 -7.32 6.55
C LEU A 159 -1.95 -6.64 7.74
N ILE A 160 -2.27 -5.39 7.98
CA ILE A 160 -1.66 -4.49 8.96
C ILE A 160 -2.68 -4.09 10.01
N ARG A 161 -2.20 -3.81 11.22
CA ARG A 161 -3.01 -3.23 12.29
C ARG A 161 -2.97 -1.72 12.22
N VAL A 162 -4.15 -1.09 12.14
CA VAL A 162 -4.29 0.35 12.25
C VAL A 162 -4.12 0.77 13.72
N ASN A 163 -3.24 1.73 13.95
CA ASN A 163 -2.97 2.33 15.25
C ASN A 163 -2.49 3.78 15.06
N GLU A 164 -1.98 4.42 16.11
CA GLU A 164 -1.47 5.80 16.02
C GLU A 164 -0.27 5.98 15.07
N TYR A 165 0.47 4.89 14.77
CA TYR A 165 1.64 4.87 13.90
C TYR A 165 1.37 4.31 12.50
N THR A 166 0.21 3.72 12.29
CA THR A 166 -0.16 3.02 11.06
C THR A 166 -1.55 3.46 10.64
N ASN A 167 -1.61 4.31 9.63
CA ASN A 167 -2.86 4.92 9.19
C ASN A 167 -2.95 4.93 7.66
N PRO A 168 -3.32 3.80 7.02
CA PRO A 168 -3.58 3.77 5.60
C PRO A 168 -4.80 4.63 5.28
N THR A 169 -4.78 5.32 4.15
CA THR A 169 -6.00 5.94 3.64
C THR A 169 -7.04 4.86 3.31
N GLU A 170 -8.30 5.24 3.17
CA GLU A 170 -9.37 4.31 2.78
C GLU A 170 -9.06 3.61 1.46
N TYR A 171 -8.53 4.36 0.47
CA TYR A 171 -8.09 3.82 -0.80
C TYR A 171 -6.96 2.80 -0.65
N GLU A 172 -5.92 3.13 0.11
CA GLU A 172 -4.78 2.24 0.36
C GLU A 172 -5.20 0.98 1.12
N GLY A 173 -6.06 1.12 2.12
CA GLY A 173 -6.61 0.00 2.87
C GLY A 173 -7.33 -1.00 1.98
N LYS A 174 -8.13 -0.51 1.02
CA LYS A 174 -8.89 -1.36 0.09
C LYS A 174 -8.02 -1.95 -1.02
N ASN A 175 -7.11 -1.17 -1.60
CA ASN A 175 -6.43 -1.55 -2.84
C ASN A 175 -5.00 -2.06 -2.65
N ILE A 176 -4.38 -1.80 -1.50
CA ILE A 176 -2.98 -2.18 -1.24
C ILE A 176 -2.87 -3.10 -0.03
N TRP A 177 -3.46 -2.76 1.11
CA TRP A 177 -3.16 -3.42 2.38
C TRP A 177 -4.04 -4.62 2.72
N GLN A 178 -4.72 -5.19 1.74
CA GLN A 178 -5.41 -6.48 1.84
C GLN A 178 -4.61 -7.60 1.15
N PHE A 179 -4.96 -8.85 1.42
CA PHE A 179 -4.40 -9.96 0.65
C PHE A 179 -4.71 -9.80 -0.84
N PRO A 180 -3.78 -10.16 -1.72
CA PRO A 180 -4.06 -10.13 -3.15
C PRO A 180 -5.15 -11.16 -3.49
N PRO A 181 -5.89 -10.92 -4.59
CA PRO A 181 -6.86 -11.91 -5.10
C PRO A 181 -6.20 -13.23 -5.47
N GLN A 182 -4.93 -13.18 -5.90
CA GLN A 182 -4.11 -14.34 -6.26
C GLN A 182 -2.68 -14.08 -5.77
N ASP A 183 -2.09 -15.07 -5.13
CA ASP A 183 -0.69 -15.00 -4.67
C ASP A 183 0.29 -15.01 -5.86
N PRO A 184 1.47 -14.41 -5.71
CA PRO A 184 2.48 -14.35 -6.75
C PRO A 184 3.07 -15.71 -7.10
#